data_fa28e4dad133cfaf585c22361520843e
#
_entry.id   fa28e4dad133cfaf585c22361520843e
#
_cell.length_a   1.000
_cell.length_b   1.000
_cell.length_c   1.000
_cell.angle_alpha   90.00
_cell.angle_beta   90.00
_cell.angle_gamma   90.00
#
_symmetry.space_group_name_H-M   'P 1'
#
loop_
_entity.id
_entity.type
_entity.pdbx_description
1 polymer ?
#
loop_
_entity_poly.entity_id
_entity_poly.type
_entity_poly.pdbx_seq_one_letter_code
_entity_poly.pdbx_strand_id
1 'polypeptide(L)'
;VYKAKKNKNEILINILGQKNKITIKNEIKFKALEEGTNFARDLVSEPPNVLNPKEYVSRLLKLKRLGIKVTVYNEIQLEKLGMHSLLGVGRGSINESFLVTLEWYGNKKDKKAPLSFVGKGVCFDTGGISLKPAKFMDEMKYDMAGSAVVAGLIQSLATRKAKVNAVGVVGLVENMPGGNAQRPGDIVKAYNGKTIEVLNTDAEGRLVLADALSFTEKKFKPKFIIDLATLTGAIIVALGEEYAGLFSNNDELSDKIFKSGEKVNEKVWRLPLHKNYDKLMDSQIADIQNINYSGGAGSITAAQFLQRFVEKTPWAHLDIAGMAFSKKAENLNPGGATGFGVRLLNQLIEEHYE
;
A
#
# COMPACT_ATOMS: atom_id res chain seq x y z
N VAL A 1 14.67 -4.38 18.62
CA VAL A 1 15.81 -3.74 17.93
C VAL A 1 16.39 -2.61 18.79
N TYR A 2 15.52 -1.81 19.45
CA TYR A 2 15.94 -0.65 20.26
C TYR A 2 16.23 -0.96 21.73
N LYS A 3 16.12 -2.22 22.16
CA LYS A 3 16.50 -2.62 23.52
C LYS A 3 18.01 -2.55 23.71
N ALA A 4 18.47 -2.00 24.84
CA ALA A 4 19.89 -1.89 25.18
C ALA A 4 20.58 -3.28 25.29
N LYS A 5 19.86 -4.30 25.77
CA LYS A 5 20.32 -5.69 25.78
C LYS A 5 19.67 -6.47 24.64
N LYS A 6 20.49 -7.00 23.72
CA LYS A 6 20.05 -7.91 22.66
C LYS A 6 20.26 -9.34 23.12
N ASN A 7 19.18 -10.09 23.34
CA ASN A 7 19.28 -11.55 23.43
C ASN A 7 19.45 -12.09 22.02
N LYS A 8 20.64 -12.58 21.70
CA LYS A 8 20.88 -13.33 20.47
C LYS A 8 20.63 -14.82 20.78
N ASN A 9 19.42 -15.29 20.54
CA ASN A 9 19.17 -16.72 20.45
C ASN A 9 19.38 -17.11 18.99
N GLU A 10 20.47 -17.77 18.68
CA GLU A 10 20.68 -18.35 17.36
C GLU A 10 20.01 -19.74 17.36
N ILE A 11 19.09 -19.95 16.41
CA ILE A 11 18.47 -21.26 16.17
C ILE A 11 19.09 -21.81 14.91
N LEU A 12 19.80 -22.94 15.03
CA LEU A 12 20.32 -23.69 13.89
C LEU A 12 19.26 -24.67 13.40
N ILE A 13 18.79 -24.49 12.17
CA ILE A 13 17.86 -25.41 11.51
C ILE A 13 18.63 -26.19 10.45
N ASN A 14 18.72 -27.51 10.63
CA ASN A 14 19.33 -28.40 9.64
C ASN A 14 18.19 -29.02 8.79
N ILE A 15 18.19 -28.71 7.49
CA ILE A 15 17.26 -29.30 6.53
C ILE A 15 17.96 -30.47 5.85
N LEU A 16 17.46 -31.69 6.11
CA LEU A 16 17.97 -32.90 5.49
C LEU A 16 17.26 -33.17 4.17
N GLY A 17 18.01 -33.34 3.09
CA GLY A 17 17.46 -33.63 1.78
C GLY A 17 18.54 -33.65 0.68
N GLN A 18 18.17 -34.20 -0.49
CA GLN A 18 19.05 -34.16 -1.67
C GLN A 18 18.90 -32.81 -2.40
N LYS A 19 20.06 -32.15 -2.62
CA LYS A 19 20.13 -30.95 -3.49
C LYS A 19 19.96 -31.36 -4.94
N ASN A 20 18.86 -30.94 -5.55
CA ASN A 20 18.62 -31.03 -6.99
C ASN A 20 18.24 -29.66 -7.55
N LYS A 21 18.10 -29.52 -8.89
CA LYS A 21 17.78 -28.25 -9.54
C LYS A 21 16.47 -27.63 -9.04
N ILE A 22 15.47 -28.44 -8.73
CA ILE A 22 14.17 -27.98 -8.23
C ILE A 22 14.31 -27.43 -6.81
N THR A 23 15.04 -28.13 -5.95
CA THR A 23 15.31 -27.71 -4.56
C THR A 23 16.07 -26.37 -4.53
N ILE A 24 17.10 -26.21 -5.38
CA ILE A 24 17.87 -24.97 -5.46
C ILE A 24 17.00 -23.81 -5.97
N LYS A 25 16.16 -24.03 -6.99
CA LYS A 25 15.24 -23.02 -7.50
C LYS A 25 14.25 -22.57 -6.43
N ASN A 26 13.70 -23.51 -5.68
CA ASN A 26 12.74 -23.22 -4.60
C ASN A 26 13.44 -22.49 -3.44
N GLU A 27 14.68 -22.86 -3.07
CA GLU A 27 15.48 -22.17 -2.05
C GLU A 27 15.65 -20.68 -2.40
N ILE A 28 16.07 -20.37 -3.64
CA ILE A 28 16.22 -18.99 -4.13
C ILE A 28 14.88 -18.24 -4.05
N LYS A 29 13.80 -18.87 -4.50
CA LYS A 29 12.47 -18.30 -4.48
C LYS A 29 12.00 -17.96 -3.06
N PHE A 30 12.07 -18.93 -2.15
CA PHE A 30 11.58 -18.74 -0.78
C PHE A 30 12.45 -17.76 -0.01
N LYS A 31 13.77 -17.75 -0.24
CA LYS A 31 14.67 -16.74 0.34
C LYS A 31 14.31 -15.33 -0.13
N ALA A 32 14.07 -15.15 -1.43
CA ALA A 32 13.66 -13.86 -1.97
C ALA A 32 12.32 -13.38 -1.40
N LEU A 33 11.37 -14.31 -1.20
CA LEU A 33 10.07 -14.02 -0.62
C LEU A 33 10.18 -13.68 0.87
N GLU A 34 11.03 -14.39 1.61
CA GLU A 34 11.38 -14.08 3.00
C GLU A 34 11.98 -12.68 3.12
N GLU A 35 13.00 -12.37 2.31
CA GLU A 35 13.65 -11.05 2.31
C GLU A 35 12.66 -9.91 2.03
N GLY A 36 11.79 -10.08 1.05
CA GLY A 36 10.75 -9.07 0.73
C GLY A 36 9.70 -8.92 1.82
N THR A 37 9.27 -10.05 2.43
CA THR A 37 8.31 -10.03 3.55
C THR A 37 8.94 -9.38 4.79
N ASN A 38 10.19 -9.71 5.11
CA ASN A 38 10.89 -9.12 6.24
C ASN A 38 11.19 -7.64 6.01
N PHE A 39 11.51 -7.23 4.78
CA PHE A 39 11.65 -5.81 4.46
C PHE A 39 10.35 -5.02 4.72
N ALA A 40 9.20 -5.57 4.31
CA ALA A 40 7.92 -4.96 4.63
C ALA A 40 7.66 -4.90 6.14
N ARG A 41 7.93 -5.99 6.87
CA ARG A 41 7.81 -6.04 8.34
C ARG A 41 8.72 -5.05 9.05
N ASP A 42 9.95 -4.92 8.61
CA ASP A 42 10.93 -3.99 9.19
C ASP A 42 10.46 -2.54 9.01
N LEU A 43 9.95 -2.18 7.82
CA LEU A 43 9.40 -0.86 7.56
C LEU A 43 8.22 -0.54 8.49
N VAL A 44 7.26 -1.45 8.60
CA VAL A 44 6.04 -1.28 9.43
C VAL A 44 6.36 -1.25 10.93
N SER A 45 7.42 -1.92 11.36
CA SER A 45 7.80 -2.01 12.78
C SER A 45 8.61 -0.81 13.26
N GLU A 46 9.15 -0.01 12.36
CA GLU A 46 9.97 1.15 12.75
C GLU A 46 9.15 2.22 13.48
N PRO A 47 9.73 2.87 14.48
CA PRO A 47 9.08 4.01 15.11
C PRO A 47 9.10 5.25 14.19
N PRO A 48 8.09 6.15 14.27
CA PRO A 48 7.95 7.26 13.32
C PRO A 48 9.08 8.30 13.39
N ASN A 49 9.75 8.43 14.54
CA ASN A 49 10.93 9.28 14.66
C ASN A 49 12.16 8.73 13.90
N VAL A 50 12.09 7.49 13.44
CA VAL A 50 13.12 6.85 12.60
C VAL A 50 12.63 6.77 11.15
N LEU A 51 11.44 6.22 10.92
CA LEU A 51 10.90 6.04 9.57
C LEU A 51 9.94 7.19 9.20
N ASN A 52 10.48 8.38 9.02
CA ASN A 52 9.75 9.46 8.36
C ASN A 52 9.82 9.31 6.83
N PRO A 53 9.08 10.09 6.03
CA PRO A 53 9.05 9.96 4.57
C PRO A 53 10.45 10.03 3.92
N LYS A 54 11.34 10.88 4.39
CA LYS A 54 12.71 11.04 3.86
C LYS A 54 13.59 9.81 4.12
N GLU A 55 13.56 9.25 5.33
CA GLU A 55 14.27 8.01 5.64
C GLU A 55 13.67 6.84 4.84
N TYR A 56 12.37 6.80 4.67
CA TYR A 56 11.74 5.78 3.86
C TYR A 56 12.25 5.84 2.40
N VAL A 57 12.29 7.02 1.80
CA VAL A 57 12.90 7.23 0.46
C VAL A 57 14.34 6.70 0.44
N SER A 58 15.15 7.01 1.47
CA SER A 58 16.53 6.52 1.58
C SER A 58 16.61 5.00 1.54
N ARG A 59 15.71 4.30 2.25
CA ARG A 59 15.63 2.83 2.24
C ARG A 59 15.22 2.28 0.88
N LEU A 60 14.24 2.90 0.22
CA LEU A 60 13.81 2.50 -1.13
C LEU A 60 14.92 2.69 -2.18
N LEU A 61 15.70 3.75 -2.06
CA LEU A 61 16.83 4.01 -2.97
C LEU A 61 17.89 2.89 -2.93
N LYS A 62 18.05 2.19 -1.78
CA LYS A 62 18.97 1.04 -1.65
C LYS A 62 18.56 -0.13 -2.53
N LEU A 63 17.29 -0.22 -2.93
CA LEU A 63 16.79 -1.27 -3.83
C LEU A 63 17.37 -1.19 -5.25
N LYS A 64 17.96 -0.04 -5.63
CA LYS A 64 18.71 0.10 -6.90
C LYS A 64 19.79 -0.96 -7.08
N ARG A 65 20.40 -1.44 -5.99
CA ARG A 65 21.41 -2.53 -6.02
C ARG A 65 20.88 -3.85 -6.59
N LEU A 66 19.57 -4.05 -6.56
CA LEU A 66 18.90 -5.24 -7.11
C LEU A 66 18.51 -5.08 -8.59
N GLY A 67 18.87 -3.94 -9.22
CA GLY A 67 18.49 -3.62 -10.60
C GLY A 67 17.10 -2.99 -10.73
N ILE A 68 16.47 -2.59 -9.62
CA ILE A 68 15.21 -1.85 -9.62
C ILE A 68 15.50 -0.38 -9.99
N LYS A 69 14.76 0.16 -10.96
CA LYS A 69 14.80 1.59 -11.26
C LYS A 69 13.92 2.31 -10.23
N VAL A 70 14.54 3.16 -9.42
CA VAL A 70 13.85 3.95 -8.39
C VAL A 70 13.86 5.41 -8.81
N THR A 71 12.66 6.00 -8.96
CA THR A 71 12.47 7.43 -9.23
C THR A 71 11.73 8.06 -8.05
N VAL A 72 12.24 9.18 -7.56
CA VAL A 72 11.66 9.93 -6.44
C VAL A 72 11.15 11.26 -6.97
N TYR A 73 9.93 11.62 -6.60
CA TYR A 73 9.32 12.93 -6.86
C TYR A 73 9.17 13.63 -5.51
N ASN A 74 9.85 14.77 -5.34
CA ASN A 74 9.75 15.63 -4.16
C ASN A 74 8.57 16.61 -4.28
N GLU A 75 8.28 17.38 -3.25
CA GLU A 75 7.13 18.31 -3.22
C GLU A 75 7.11 19.29 -4.38
N ILE A 76 8.26 19.85 -4.78
CA ILE A 76 8.35 20.77 -5.93
C ILE A 76 7.91 20.07 -7.23
N GLN A 77 8.26 18.81 -7.39
CA GLN A 77 7.89 18.01 -8.56
C GLN A 77 6.42 17.57 -8.49
N LEU A 78 5.94 17.25 -7.30
CA LEU A 78 4.53 16.90 -7.06
C LEU A 78 3.60 18.09 -7.33
N GLU A 79 4.01 19.29 -6.89
CA GLU A 79 3.30 20.55 -7.17
C GLU A 79 3.18 20.80 -8.68
N LYS A 80 4.31 20.67 -9.42
CA LYS A 80 4.32 20.81 -10.89
C LYS A 80 3.47 19.77 -11.61
N LEU A 81 3.30 18.59 -11.02
CA LEU A 81 2.44 17.53 -11.53
C LEU A 81 0.96 17.74 -11.19
N GLY A 82 0.65 18.67 -10.27
CA GLY A 82 -0.72 18.92 -9.81
C GLY A 82 -1.24 17.86 -8.84
N MET A 83 -0.36 17.26 -8.03
CA MET A 83 -0.72 16.24 -7.03
C MET A 83 -1.11 16.87 -5.69
N HIS A 84 -2.11 17.77 -5.72
CA HIS A 84 -2.46 18.55 -4.53
C HIS A 84 -3.27 17.74 -3.52
N SER A 85 -3.84 16.59 -3.90
CA SER A 85 -4.51 15.68 -2.98
C SER A 85 -3.52 15.01 -2.03
N LEU A 86 -2.41 14.51 -2.56
CA LEU A 86 -1.30 13.94 -1.76
C LEU A 86 -0.59 15.04 -0.94
N LEU A 87 -0.24 16.16 -1.56
CA LEU A 87 0.42 17.27 -0.90
C LEU A 87 -0.40 17.85 0.25
N GLY A 88 -1.74 17.91 0.07
CA GLY A 88 -2.67 18.38 1.09
C GLY A 88 -2.54 17.61 2.41
N VAL A 89 -2.37 16.29 2.34
CA VAL A 89 -2.20 15.43 3.53
C VAL A 89 -0.91 15.78 4.29
N GLY A 90 0.20 15.97 3.58
CA GLY A 90 1.50 16.24 4.20
C GLY A 90 1.71 17.66 4.72
N ARG A 91 0.83 18.62 4.38
CA ARG A 91 1.02 20.07 4.68
C ARG A 91 1.18 20.40 6.17
N GLY A 92 0.64 19.57 7.06
CA GLY A 92 0.76 19.78 8.51
C GLY A 92 2.09 19.32 9.10
N SER A 93 2.84 18.48 8.38
CA SER A 93 4.14 17.96 8.83
C SER A 93 5.29 18.91 8.47
N ILE A 94 6.37 18.82 9.26
CA ILE A 94 7.68 19.44 8.92
C ILE A 94 8.48 18.58 7.94
N ASN A 95 8.07 17.32 7.74
CA ASN A 95 8.71 16.39 6.81
C ASN A 95 8.07 16.52 5.42
N GLU A 96 8.93 16.55 4.40
CA GLU A 96 8.47 16.60 2.99
C GLU A 96 7.71 15.35 2.58
N SER A 97 6.76 15.54 1.67
CA SER A 97 6.00 14.48 1.01
C SER A 97 6.71 14.00 -0.26
N PHE A 98 6.57 12.72 -0.57
CA PHE A 98 7.18 12.12 -1.77
C PHE A 98 6.23 11.18 -2.48
N LEU A 99 6.40 11.05 -3.81
CA LEU A 99 5.94 9.90 -4.57
C LEU A 99 7.17 9.14 -5.07
N VAL A 100 7.20 7.83 -4.89
CA VAL A 100 8.32 7.00 -5.35
C VAL A 100 7.81 5.91 -6.29
N THR A 101 8.49 5.74 -7.44
CA THR A 101 8.23 4.61 -8.34
C THR A 101 9.38 3.61 -8.25
N LEU A 102 9.02 2.33 -8.21
CA LEU A 102 9.90 1.17 -8.15
C LEU A 102 9.63 0.30 -9.37
N GLU A 103 10.51 0.32 -10.37
CA GLU A 103 10.28 -0.33 -11.66
C GLU A 103 11.21 -1.54 -11.80
N TRP A 104 10.63 -2.74 -11.91
CA TRP A 104 11.31 -3.98 -12.22
C TRP A 104 10.95 -4.45 -13.63
N TYR A 105 11.95 -4.54 -14.51
CA TYR A 105 11.79 -5.01 -15.89
C TYR A 105 12.55 -6.33 -16.07
N GLY A 106 11.99 -7.41 -15.51
CA GLY A 106 12.58 -8.75 -15.58
C GLY A 106 12.40 -9.43 -16.94
N ASN A 107 11.42 -8.99 -17.72
CA ASN A 107 11.20 -9.45 -19.09
C ASN A 107 11.45 -8.32 -20.12
N LYS A 108 12.71 -8.08 -20.45
CA LYS A 108 13.11 -7.01 -21.37
C LYS A 108 12.60 -7.17 -22.81
N LYS A 109 12.22 -8.39 -23.19
CA LYS A 109 11.67 -8.69 -24.54
C LYS A 109 10.18 -8.40 -24.62
N ASP A 110 9.49 -8.41 -23.51
CA ASP A 110 8.06 -8.13 -23.43
C ASP A 110 7.83 -6.62 -23.33
N LYS A 111 7.25 -6.04 -24.37
CA LYS A 111 6.83 -4.64 -24.43
C LYS A 111 5.41 -4.43 -23.90
N LYS A 112 4.79 -5.47 -23.34
CA LYS A 112 3.44 -5.37 -22.79
C LYS A 112 3.41 -4.44 -21.57
N ALA A 113 2.22 -3.94 -21.32
CA ALA A 113 1.93 -3.10 -20.16
C ALA A 113 2.36 -3.80 -18.85
N PRO A 114 3.05 -3.09 -17.92
CA PRO A 114 3.49 -3.66 -16.68
C PRO A 114 2.31 -3.99 -15.75
N LEU A 115 2.56 -4.84 -14.77
CA LEU A 115 1.68 -5.02 -13.61
C LEU A 115 1.96 -3.89 -12.62
N SER A 116 0.94 -3.18 -12.15
CA SER A 116 1.16 -2.05 -11.25
C SER A 116 0.56 -2.28 -9.87
N PHE A 117 1.35 -1.90 -8.86
CA PHE A 117 0.99 -2.00 -7.46
C PHE A 117 1.15 -0.62 -6.82
N VAL A 118 0.10 -0.16 -6.14
CA VAL A 118 0.09 1.17 -5.51
C VAL A 118 -0.05 1.00 -4.00
N GLY A 119 0.71 1.75 -3.21
CA GLY A 119 0.72 1.60 -1.76
C GLY A 119 0.52 2.90 -1.01
N LYS A 120 -0.40 2.90 -0.03
CA LYS A 120 -0.54 3.95 0.97
C LYS A 120 0.70 3.98 1.85
N GLY A 121 1.33 5.14 1.98
CA GLY A 121 2.56 5.35 2.74
C GLY A 121 2.45 6.51 3.73
N VAL A 122 1.43 6.52 4.59
CA VAL A 122 1.30 7.50 5.68
C VAL A 122 2.20 7.05 6.82
N CYS A 123 3.41 7.64 6.92
CA CYS A 123 4.45 7.20 7.87
C CYS A 123 4.04 7.37 9.33
N PHE A 124 3.20 8.36 9.61
CA PHE A 124 2.47 8.50 10.87
C PHE A 124 1.17 9.25 10.62
N ASP A 125 0.08 8.78 11.23
CA ASP A 125 -1.24 9.36 11.06
C ASP A 125 -1.84 9.80 12.39
N THR A 126 -1.88 11.11 12.63
CA THR A 126 -2.58 11.69 13.79
C THR A 126 -4.06 11.97 13.50
N GLY A 127 -4.52 11.81 12.25
CA GLY A 127 -5.79 12.30 11.76
C GLY A 127 -5.71 13.75 11.24
N GLY A 128 -4.59 14.43 11.39
CA GLY A 128 -4.46 15.84 11.05
C GLY A 128 -5.30 16.74 12.00
N ILE A 129 -6.04 17.71 11.43
CA ILE A 129 -6.95 18.56 12.20
C ILE A 129 -8.14 17.77 12.77
N SER A 130 -8.61 16.73 12.06
CA SER A 130 -9.58 15.75 12.58
C SER A 130 -8.88 14.74 13.48
N LEU A 131 -8.32 15.23 14.61
CA LEU A 131 -7.38 14.53 15.46
C LEU A 131 -7.97 13.24 16.05
N LYS A 132 -7.21 12.14 15.92
CA LYS A 132 -7.54 10.86 16.53
C LYS A 132 -7.50 10.93 18.05
N PRO A 133 -8.28 10.09 18.78
CA PRO A 133 -8.10 9.89 20.20
C PRO A 133 -6.66 9.43 20.52
N ALA A 134 -6.09 9.84 21.65
CA ALA A 134 -4.74 9.45 22.08
C ALA A 134 -4.58 7.92 22.21
N LYS A 135 -5.65 7.22 22.60
CA LYS A 135 -5.65 5.75 22.73
C LYS A 135 -5.44 5.10 21.36
N PHE A 136 -4.40 4.29 21.23
CA PHE A 136 -3.97 3.58 20.02
C PHE A 136 -3.38 4.47 18.92
N MET A 137 -3.16 5.77 19.17
CA MET A 137 -2.47 6.63 18.19
C MET A 137 -1.03 6.18 17.94
N ASP A 138 -0.36 5.60 18.93
CA ASP A 138 0.99 5.03 18.83
C ASP A 138 1.07 3.84 17.84
N GLU A 139 -0.05 3.18 17.56
CA GLU A 139 -0.15 2.12 16.56
C GLU A 139 -0.12 2.71 15.12
N MET A 140 -0.43 4.00 14.92
CA MET A 140 -0.53 4.64 13.60
C MET A 140 0.78 4.75 12.83
N LYS A 141 1.89 4.27 13.36
CA LYS A 141 3.14 4.01 12.63
C LYS A 141 2.99 2.92 11.56
N TYR A 142 1.99 2.04 11.69
CA TYR A 142 1.74 0.99 10.70
C TYR A 142 0.92 1.47 9.49
N ASP A 143 0.48 2.71 9.47
CA ASP A 143 -0.42 3.27 8.45
C ASP A 143 0.25 3.47 7.06
N MET A 144 1.44 2.99 6.95
CA MET A 144 2.24 2.89 5.73
C MET A 144 2.43 1.43 5.25
N ALA A 145 1.70 0.47 5.83
CA ALA A 145 1.88 -0.95 5.52
C ALA A 145 1.59 -1.28 4.05
N GLY A 146 0.64 -0.59 3.42
CA GLY A 146 0.37 -0.77 1.99
C GLY A 146 1.60 -0.50 1.12
N SER A 147 2.30 0.60 1.37
CA SER A 147 3.55 0.94 0.67
C SER A 147 4.69 -0.03 1.00
N ALA A 148 4.75 -0.52 2.23
CA ALA A 148 5.75 -1.49 2.67
C ALA A 148 5.58 -2.83 1.93
N VAL A 149 4.34 -3.30 1.75
CA VAL A 149 4.02 -4.50 0.97
C VAL A 149 4.43 -4.33 -0.49
N VAL A 150 4.11 -3.18 -1.10
CA VAL A 150 4.52 -2.89 -2.49
C VAL A 150 6.04 -2.92 -2.62
N ALA A 151 6.78 -2.28 -1.70
CA ALA A 151 8.24 -2.29 -1.72
C ALA A 151 8.82 -3.69 -1.52
N GLY A 152 8.28 -4.47 -0.57
CA GLY A 152 8.69 -5.85 -0.31
C GLY A 152 8.41 -6.79 -1.49
N LEU A 153 7.26 -6.61 -2.17
CA LEU A 153 6.93 -7.35 -3.38
C LEU A 153 7.95 -7.08 -4.50
N ILE A 154 8.20 -5.80 -4.83
CA ILE A 154 9.14 -5.44 -5.90
C ILE A 154 10.55 -5.91 -5.57
N GLN A 155 10.98 -5.84 -4.29
CA GLN A 155 12.23 -6.44 -3.84
C GLN A 155 12.27 -7.94 -4.09
N SER A 156 11.23 -8.68 -3.69
CA SER A 156 11.14 -10.13 -3.89
C SER A 156 11.23 -10.51 -5.36
N LEU A 157 10.49 -9.81 -6.24
CA LEU A 157 10.52 -10.03 -7.68
C LEU A 157 11.93 -9.83 -8.26
N ALA A 158 12.61 -8.76 -7.85
CA ALA A 158 13.96 -8.46 -8.31
C ALA A 158 14.98 -9.48 -7.78
N THR A 159 14.91 -9.86 -6.50
CA THR A 159 15.83 -10.82 -5.87
C THR A 159 15.73 -12.20 -6.54
N ARG A 160 14.52 -12.69 -6.83
CA ARG A 160 14.33 -13.97 -7.53
C ARG A 160 14.42 -13.86 -9.05
N LYS A 161 14.69 -12.67 -9.59
CA LYS A 161 14.79 -12.39 -11.03
C LYS A 161 13.54 -12.81 -11.80
N ALA A 162 12.38 -12.46 -11.27
CA ALA A 162 11.07 -12.76 -11.85
C ALA A 162 10.99 -12.29 -13.32
N LYS A 163 10.48 -13.12 -14.21
CA LYS A 163 10.37 -12.83 -15.66
C LYS A 163 9.09 -12.03 -15.96
N VAL A 164 8.89 -10.96 -15.25
CA VAL A 164 7.73 -10.08 -15.36
C VAL A 164 8.17 -8.62 -15.33
N ASN A 165 7.37 -7.74 -15.92
CA ASN A 165 7.52 -6.30 -15.79
C ASN A 165 6.51 -5.81 -14.75
N ALA A 166 6.99 -5.23 -13.65
CA ALA A 166 6.17 -4.76 -12.54
C ALA A 166 6.61 -3.37 -12.08
N VAL A 167 5.64 -2.57 -11.67
CA VAL A 167 5.87 -1.22 -11.16
C VAL A 167 5.16 -1.07 -9.81
N GLY A 168 5.92 -0.68 -8.79
CA GLY A 168 5.39 -0.19 -7.52
C GLY A 168 5.34 1.33 -7.51
N VAL A 169 4.26 1.91 -7.01
CA VAL A 169 4.12 3.35 -6.79
C VAL A 169 3.67 3.58 -5.36
N VAL A 170 4.40 4.40 -4.61
CA VAL A 170 4.09 4.66 -3.20
C VAL A 170 4.08 6.16 -2.93
N GLY A 171 3.00 6.65 -2.32
CA GLY A 171 2.89 8.01 -1.82
C GLY A 171 3.30 8.04 -0.35
N LEU A 172 4.31 8.83 -0.01
CA LEU A 172 4.92 8.89 1.32
C LEU A 172 4.67 10.25 1.95
N VAL A 173 3.92 10.28 3.04
CA VAL A 173 3.53 11.51 3.75
C VAL A 173 3.47 11.26 5.26
N GLU A 174 3.32 12.32 6.04
CA GLU A 174 2.86 12.28 7.44
C GLU A 174 1.61 13.16 7.58
N ASN A 175 0.57 12.64 8.19
CA ASN A 175 -0.65 13.40 8.49
C ASN A 175 -0.59 13.96 9.91
N MET A 176 -0.22 15.24 10.01
CA MET A 176 0.04 15.91 11.29
C MET A 176 -0.83 17.16 11.44
N PRO A 177 -1.26 17.53 12.69
CA PRO A 177 -1.79 18.84 12.94
C PRO A 177 -0.66 19.87 12.87
N GLY A 178 -0.96 21.04 12.32
CA GLY A 178 0.02 22.12 12.17
C GLY A 178 -0.60 23.40 11.65
N GLY A 179 0.14 24.49 11.67
CA GLY A 179 -0.33 25.79 11.20
C GLY A 179 -0.70 25.82 9.71
N ASN A 180 -0.11 24.94 8.91
CA ASN A 180 -0.37 24.81 7.47
C ASN A 180 -1.23 23.56 7.13
N ALA A 181 -1.68 22.80 8.14
CA ALA A 181 -2.42 21.57 7.92
C ALA A 181 -3.69 21.79 7.10
N GLN A 182 -4.02 20.82 6.28
CA GLN A 182 -5.30 20.75 5.59
C GLN A 182 -6.45 20.74 6.59
N ARG A 183 -7.53 21.45 6.29
CA ARG A 183 -8.67 21.63 7.19
C ARG A 183 -9.90 20.94 6.64
N PRO A 184 -10.79 20.45 7.49
CA PRO A 184 -12.15 20.12 7.06
C PRO A 184 -12.80 21.32 6.36
N GLY A 185 -13.36 21.09 5.15
CA GLY A 185 -13.93 22.13 4.27
C GLY A 185 -12.95 22.61 3.18
N ASP A 186 -11.67 22.28 3.23
CA ASP A 186 -10.76 22.59 2.14
C ASP A 186 -11.11 21.79 0.88
N ILE A 187 -10.92 22.41 -0.30
CA ILE A 187 -11.05 21.75 -1.60
C ILE A 187 -9.66 21.60 -2.21
N VAL A 188 -9.30 20.38 -2.60
CA VAL A 188 -8.04 20.10 -3.28
C VAL A 188 -8.29 19.56 -4.67
N LYS A 189 -7.33 19.78 -5.58
CA LYS A 189 -7.38 19.26 -6.95
C LYS A 189 -6.43 18.08 -7.09
N ALA A 190 -6.96 16.93 -7.49
CA ALA A 190 -6.17 15.74 -7.72
C ALA A 190 -5.46 15.77 -9.10
N TYR A 191 -4.48 14.88 -9.28
CA TYR A 191 -3.68 14.74 -10.50
C TYR A 191 -4.52 14.55 -11.78
N ASN A 192 -5.66 13.86 -11.71
CA ASN A 192 -6.56 13.70 -12.84
C ASN A 192 -7.45 14.94 -13.13
N GLY A 193 -7.31 15.99 -12.32
CA GLY A 193 -8.06 17.24 -12.46
C GLY A 193 -9.34 17.34 -11.65
N LYS A 194 -9.82 16.25 -11.03
CA LYS A 194 -11.00 16.26 -10.17
C LYS A 194 -10.74 17.06 -8.89
N THR A 195 -11.77 17.77 -8.44
CA THR A 195 -11.76 18.47 -7.15
C THR A 195 -12.32 17.59 -6.05
N ILE A 196 -11.70 17.63 -4.88
CA ILE A 196 -12.09 16.82 -3.72
C ILE A 196 -12.37 17.76 -2.55
N GLU A 197 -13.59 17.70 -2.03
CA GLU A 197 -13.95 18.33 -0.76
C GLU A 197 -13.45 17.44 0.38
N VAL A 198 -12.59 18.00 1.21
CA VAL A 198 -12.03 17.30 2.38
C VAL A 198 -12.91 17.59 3.58
N LEU A 199 -13.81 16.68 3.92
CA LEU A 199 -14.70 16.83 5.08
C LEU A 199 -14.05 16.31 6.37
N ASN A 200 -13.13 15.34 6.23
CA ASN A 200 -12.43 14.74 7.35
C ASN A 200 -10.97 14.49 6.97
N THR A 201 -10.05 15.10 7.70
CA THR A 201 -8.60 14.96 7.44
C THR A 201 -8.03 13.63 7.92
N ASP A 202 -8.79 12.82 8.69
CA ASP A 202 -8.46 11.44 9.09
C ASP A 202 -8.88 10.40 8.01
N ALA A 203 -9.47 10.87 6.91
CA ALA A 203 -9.69 10.08 5.69
C ALA A 203 -8.65 10.46 4.61
N GLU A 204 -7.38 10.48 4.98
CA GLU A 204 -6.22 10.99 4.27
C GLU A 204 -5.63 9.95 3.29
N GLY A 205 -5.66 8.67 3.65
CA GLY A 205 -5.05 7.60 2.84
C GLY A 205 -5.63 7.54 1.44
N ARG A 206 -6.94 7.75 1.30
CA ARG A 206 -7.58 7.81 -0.02
C ARG A 206 -7.18 9.05 -0.82
N LEU A 207 -6.82 10.14 -0.16
CA LEU A 207 -6.31 11.35 -0.81
C LEU A 207 -4.91 11.13 -1.41
N VAL A 208 -4.04 10.45 -0.67
CA VAL A 208 -2.72 10.01 -1.16
C VAL A 208 -2.88 9.06 -2.34
N LEU A 209 -3.79 8.08 -2.24
CA LEU A 209 -4.02 7.09 -3.29
C LEU A 209 -4.67 7.69 -4.54
N ALA A 210 -5.50 8.71 -4.42
CA ALA A 210 -6.15 9.38 -5.56
C ALA A 210 -5.12 9.84 -6.60
N ASP A 211 -4.10 10.56 -6.16
CA ASP A 211 -3.02 11.03 -7.04
C ASP A 211 -2.13 9.87 -7.52
N ALA A 212 -1.77 8.95 -6.62
CA ALA A 212 -0.92 7.82 -6.96
C ALA A 212 -1.56 6.87 -7.99
N LEU A 213 -2.87 6.58 -7.88
CA LEU A 213 -3.63 5.74 -8.81
C LEU A 213 -3.72 6.37 -10.19
N SER A 214 -4.18 7.63 -10.25
CA SER A 214 -4.33 8.36 -11.51
C SER A 214 -2.98 8.57 -12.22
N PHE A 215 -1.91 8.85 -11.47
CA PHE A 215 -0.56 8.93 -12.01
C PHE A 215 -0.10 7.59 -12.56
N THR A 216 -0.34 6.49 -11.84
CA THR A 216 0.05 5.15 -12.25
C THR A 216 -0.62 4.76 -13.55
N GLU A 217 -1.93 4.96 -13.66
CA GLU A 217 -2.69 4.65 -14.88
C GLU A 217 -2.19 5.45 -16.07
N LYS A 218 -2.03 6.76 -15.92
CA LYS A 218 -1.63 7.66 -17.01
C LYS A 218 -0.19 7.42 -17.46
N LYS A 219 0.74 7.24 -16.50
CA LYS A 219 2.17 7.11 -16.79
C LYS A 219 2.55 5.76 -17.33
N PHE A 220 2.06 4.69 -16.73
CA PHE A 220 2.51 3.33 -17.01
C PHE A 220 1.56 2.55 -17.91
N LYS A 221 0.30 2.98 -18.04
CA LYS A 221 -0.75 2.30 -18.82
C LYS A 221 -0.75 0.78 -18.53
N PRO A 222 -0.90 0.39 -17.25
CA PRO A 222 -0.64 -0.97 -16.82
C PRO A 222 -1.71 -1.94 -17.28
N LYS A 223 -1.38 -3.24 -17.24
CA LYS A 223 -2.33 -4.32 -17.51
C LYS A 223 -3.44 -4.37 -16.44
N PHE A 224 -3.07 -4.10 -15.21
CA PHE A 224 -3.97 -3.89 -14.06
C PHE A 224 -3.28 -3.04 -12.99
N ILE A 225 -4.07 -2.52 -12.07
CA ILE A 225 -3.59 -1.86 -10.85
C ILE A 225 -4.15 -2.61 -9.65
N ILE A 226 -3.30 -2.96 -8.69
CA ILE A 226 -3.73 -3.40 -7.35
C ILE A 226 -3.18 -2.39 -6.36
N ASP A 227 -4.06 -1.77 -5.58
CA ASP A 227 -3.61 -0.92 -4.48
C ASP A 227 -3.85 -1.57 -3.12
N LEU A 228 -2.97 -1.23 -2.16
CA LEU A 228 -3.01 -1.74 -0.80
C LEU A 228 -2.93 -0.57 0.19
N ALA A 229 -3.83 -0.60 1.16
CA ALA A 229 -3.85 0.42 2.21
C ALA A 229 -4.40 -0.14 3.52
N THR A 230 -3.88 0.34 4.62
CA THR A 230 -4.53 0.35 5.93
C THR A 230 -5.55 1.49 5.91
N LEU A 231 -6.71 1.24 5.27
CA LEU A 231 -7.55 2.36 4.84
C LEU A 231 -8.66 2.69 5.82
N THR A 232 -9.33 1.68 6.36
CA THR A 232 -10.54 1.95 7.15
C THR A 232 -10.63 1.12 8.43
N GLY A 233 -11.07 1.75 9.52
CA GLY A 233 -11.51 1.01 10.69
C GLY A 233 -12.77 0.18 10.42
N ALA A 234 -13.57 0.55 9.42
CA ALA A 234 -14.78 -0.16 9.04
C ALA A 234 -14.51 -1.58 8.54
N ILE A 235 -13.39 -1.83 7.88
CA ILE A 235 -13.03 -3.18 7.43
C ILE A 235 -12.71 -4.10 8.60
N ILE A 236 -12.10 -3.56 9.67
CA ILE A 236 -11.81 -4.31 10.90
C ILE A 236 -13.12 -4.70 11.58
N VAL A 237 -14.11 -3.81 11.59
CA VAL A 237 -15.45 -4.10 12.14
C VAL A 237 -16.15 -5.19 11.31
N ALA A 238 -15.95 -5.18 9.98
CA ALA A 238 -16.63 -6.13 9.08
C ALA A 238 -15.96 -7.51 9.04
N LEU A 239 -14.63 -7.59 8.99
CA LEU A 239 -13.87 -8.81 8.72
C LEU A 239 -12.88 -9.19 9.83
N GLY A 240 -12.75 -8.37 10.87
CA GLY A 240 -11.80 -8.60 11.96
C GLY A 240 -10.35 -8.58 11.49
N GLU A 241 -9.56 -9.51 12.04
CA GLU A 241 -8.14 -9.72 11.70
C GLU A 241 -7.95 -11.05 10.91
N GLU A 242 -9.03 -11.54 10.24
CA GLU A 242 -9.04 -12.83 9.53
C GLU A 242 -8.94 -12.68 8.01
N TYR A 243 -9.50 -11.61 7.45
CA TYR A 243 -9.53 -11.35 6.02
C TYR A 243 -9.24 -9.89 5.71
N ALA A 244 -8.46 -9.63 4.65
CA ALA A 244 -8.43 -8.29 4.06
C ALA A 244 -9.69 -8.04 3.21
N GLY A 245 -10.14 -6.79 3.17
CA GLY A 245 -11.21 -6.41 2.25
C GLY A 245 -10.69 -6.34 0.81
N LEU A 246 -11.39 -6.99 -0.11
CA LEU A 246 -11.11 -6.94 -1.54
C LEU A 246 -12.24 -6.22 -2.26
N PHE A 247 -11.92 -5.22 -3.05
CA PHE A 247 -12.84 -4.50 -3.95
C PHE A 247 -12.25 -4.51 -5.36
N SER A 248 -13.06 -4.67 -6.39
CA SER A 248 -12.55 -4.69 -7.76
C SER A 248 -13.63 -4.33 -8.77
N ASN A 249 -13.22 -3.63 -9.83
CA ASN A 249 -14.02 -3.38 -11.02
C ASN A 249 -13.89 -4.50 -12.08
N ASN A 250 -13.15 -5.57 -11.77
CA ASN A 250 -12.87 -6.68 -12.68
C ASN A 250 -12.96 -8.03 -11.96
N ASP A 251 -13.89 -8.88 -12.38
CA ASP A 251 -14.17 -10.16 -11.73
C ASP A 251 -13.01 -11.15 -11.86
N GLU A 252 -12.39 -11.22 -13.05
CA GLU A 252 -11.25 -12.12 -13.29
C GLU A 252 -10.07 -11.79 -12.40
N LEU A 253 -9.74 -10.50 -12.24
CA LEU A 253 -8.68 -10.04 -11.34
C LEU A 253 -9.00 -10.38 -9.88
N SER A 254 -10.24 -10.13 -9.47
CA SER A 254 -10.72 -10.46 -8.11
C SER A 254 -10.59 -11.95 -7.80
N ASP A 255 -11.04 -12.81 -8.71
CA ASP A 255 -10.97 -14.28 -8.54
C ASP A 255 -9.53 -14.78 -8.46
N LYS A 256 -8.63 -14.23 -9.27
CA LYS A 256 -7.20 -14.56 -9.22
C LYS A 256 -6.57 -14.17 -7.88
N ILE A 257 -6.88 -12.98 -7.38
CA ILE A 257 -6.40 -12.51 -6.08
C ILE A 257 -6.92 -13.43 -4.96
N PHE A 258 -8.22 -13.72 -4.95
CA PHE A 258 -8.85 -14.60 -3.97
C PHE A 258 -8.18 -15.98 -3.93
N LYS A 259 -8.07 -16.65 -5.09
CA LYS A 259 -7.45 -17.98 -5.20
C LYS A 259 -5.97 -17.99 -4.79
N SER A 260 -5.23 -16.93 -5.13
CA SER A 260 -3.83 -16.79 -4.73
C SER A 260 -3.69 -16.61 -3.21
N GLY A 261 -4.60 -15.86 -2.58
CA GLY A 261 -4.64 -15.67 -1.13
C GLY A 261 -4.89 -16.95 -0.37
N GLU A 262 -5.85 -17.78 -0.83
CA GLU A 262 -6.13 -19.08 -0.24
C GLU A 262 -4.90 -20.01 -0.24
N LYS A 263 -4.12 -20.03 -1.33
CA LYS A 263 -2.92 -20.88 -1.47
C LYS A 263 -1.81 -20.56 -0.49
N VAL A 264 -1.68 -19.30 -0.10
CA VAL A 264 -0.60 -18.84 0.79
C VAL A 264 -1.10 -18.48 2.19
N ASN A 265 -2.37 -18.73 2.48
CA ASN A 265 -3.03 -18.36 3.73
C ASN A 265 -2.90 -16.85 4.05
N GLU A 266 -3.05 -16.02 3.02
CA GLU A 266 -3.25 -14.57 3.12
C GLU A 266 -4.61 -14.25 2.52
N LYS A 267 -5.64 -14.45 3.31
CA LYS A 267 -7.03 -14.50 2.83
C LYS A 267 -7.62 -13.13 2.59
N VAL A 268 -8.45 -13.04 1.56
CA VAL A 268 -9.19 -11.82 1.22
C VAL A 268 -10.67 -12.15 1.06
N TRP A 269 -11.55 -11.18 1.32
CA TRP A 269 -12.98 -11.33 1.11
C TRP A 269 -13.50 -10.20 0.26
N ARG A 270 -14.18 -10.54 -0.85
CA ARG A 270 -14.70 -9.54 -1.79
C ARG A 270 -15.97 -8.89 -1.23
N LEU A 271 -15.95 -7.56 -1.17
CA LEU A 271 -17.08 -6.69 -0.84
C LEU A 271 -17.59 -5.98 -2.11
N PRO A 272 -18.88 -5.60 -2.16
CA PRO A 272 -19.48 -5.07 -3.37
C PRO A 272 -19.05 -3.64 -3.68
N LEU A 273 -18.97 -3.31 -4.98
CA LEU A 273 -19.03 -1.96 -5.52
C LEU A 273 -20.41 -1.77 -6.17
N HIS A 274 -21.07 -0.65 -5.88
CA HIS A 274 -22.40 -0.40 -6.42
C HIS A 274 -22.68 1.10 -6.57
N LYS A 275 -23.38 1.48 -7.64
CA LYS A 275 -23.68 2.88 -7.98
C LYS A 275 -24.35 3.69 -6.84
N ASN A 276 -25.10 3.05 -5.95
CA ASN A 276 -25.72 3.75 -4.84
C ASN A 276 -24.70 4.11 -3.75
N TYR A 277 -23.65 3.29 -3.55
CA TYR A 277 -22.53 3.65 -2.68
C TYR A 277 -21.63 4.71 -3.32
N ASP A 278 -21.44 4.65 -4.64
CA ASP A 278 -20.69 5.65 -5.39
C ASP A 278 -21.29 7.04 -5.26
N LYS A 279 -22.63 7.17 -5.39
CA LYS A 279 -23.35 8.43 -5.20
C LYS A 279 -23.16 9.06 -3.81
N LEU A 280 -22.85 8.26 -2.78
CA LEU A 280 -22.59 8.80 -1.44
C LEU A 280 -21.29 9.62 -1.37
N MET A 281 -20.46 9.50 -2.39
CA MET A 281 -19.20 10.26 -2.51
C MET A 281 -19.35 11.53 -3.32
N ASP A 282 -20.55 11.88 -3.81
CA ASP A 282 -20.81 13.14 -4.52
C ASP A 282 -20.77 14.31 -3.52
N SER A 283 -20.04 15.37 -3.87
CA SER A 283 -20.04 16.63 -3.13
C SER A 283 -21.03 17.62 -3.76
N GLN A 284 -21.53 18.57 -2.97
CA GLN A 284 -22.36 19.67 -3.47
C GLN A 284 -21.53 20.82 -4.04
N ILE A 285 -20.24 20.91 -3.69
CA ILE A 285 -19.36 22.05 -4.03
C ILE A 285 -18.08 21.65 -4.74
N ALA A 286 -17.82 20.34 -4.89
CA ALA A 286 -16.69 19.77 -5.61
C ALA A 286 -17.14 18.54 -6.41
N ASP A 287 -16.23 17.90 -7.17
CA ASP A 287 -16.58 16.69 -7.93
C ASP A 287 -16.83 15.48 -7.02
N ILE A 288 -16.16 15.44 -5.86
CA ILE A 288 -16.22 14.32 -4.91
C ILE A 288 -15.91 14.82 -3.49
N GLN A 289 -16.43 14.14 -2.48
CA GLN A 289 -16.04 14.33 -1.07
C GLN A 289 -15.23 13.16 -0.57
N ASN A 290 -14.32 13.39 0.40
CA ASN A 290 -13.43 12.32 0.87
C ASN A 290 -14.07 11.38 1.89
N ILE A 291 -15.20 11.74 2.48
CA ILE A 291 -15.96 10.89 3.41
C ILE A 291 -17.47 11.16 3.28
N ASN A 292 -18.26 10.14 3.59
CA ASN A 292 -19.71 10.28 3.75
C ASN A 292 -20.09 10.12 5.22
N TYR A 293 -20.76 11.11 5.79
CA TYR A 293 -21.24 11.10 7.18
C TYR A 293 -22.61 10.45 7.36
N SER A 294 -23.35 10.11 6.29
CA SER A 294 -24.70 9.54 6.41
C SER A 294 -24.73 8.09 6.93
N GLY A 295 -23.56 7.56 7.32
CA GLY A 295 -23.39 6.34 8.08
C GLY A 295 -23.40 5.07 7.25
N GLY A 296 -22.66 4.06 7.74
CA GLY A 296 -22.58 2.73 7.15
C GLY A 296 -21.64 2.62 5.95
N ALA A 297 -21.33 1.38 5.57
CA ALA A 297 -20.56 1.00 4.40
C ALA A 297 -19.19 1.72 4.24
N GLY A 298 -18.52 2.10 5.34
CA GLY A 298 -17.33 2.96 5.30
C GLY A 298 -16.19 2.43 4.44
N SER A 299 -15.91 1.12 4.45
CA SER A 299 -14.90 0.52 3.58
C SER A 299 -15.33 0.48 2.11
N ILE A 300 -16.62 0.27 1.84
CA ILE A 300 -17.17 0.28 0.47
C ILE A 300 -17.10 1.69 -0.12
N THR A 301 -17.52 2.72 0.64
CA THR A 301 -17.46 4.11 0.17
C THR A 301 -16.03 4.60 -0.03
N ALA A 302 -15.08 4.13 0.81
CA ALA A 302 -13.67 4.38 0.60
C ALA A 302 -13.17 3.78 -0.73
N ALA A 303 -13.53 2.53 -1.02
CA ALA A 303 -13.21 1.88 -2.30
C ALA A 303 -13.88 2.57 -3.50
N GLN A 304 -15.15 3.02 -3.36
CA GLN A 304 -15.85 3.81 -4.39
C GLN A 304 -15.15 5.15 -4.67
N PHE A 305 -14.65 5.81 -3.62
CA PHE A 305 -13.82 7.00 -3.79
C PHE A 305 -12.59 6.68 -4.65
N LEU A 306 -11.83 5.63 -4.32
CA LEU A 306 -10.63 5.23 -5.06
C LEU A 306 -10.95 4.86 -6.51
N GLN A 307 -12.05 4.17 -6.76
CA GLN A 307 -12.48 3.77 -8.10
C GLN A 307 -12.63 4.97 -9.05
N ARG A 308 -13.01 6.14 -8.56
CA ARG A 308 -13.15 7.36 -9.36
C ARG A 308 -11.81 7.91 -9.87
N PHE A 309 -10.69 7.38 -9.38
CA PHE A 309 -9.33 7.76 -9.80
C PHE A 309 -8.64 6.71 -10.68
N VAL A 310 -9.38 5.67 -11.09
CA VAL A 310 -9.00 4.69 -12.10
C VAL A 310 -10.05 4.69 -13.19
N GLU A 311 -9.67 5.03 -14.43
CA GLU A 311 -10.65 5.25 -15.50
C GLU A 311 -11.05 3.95 -16.22
N LYS A 312 -10.08 3.24 -16.77
CA LYS A 312 -10.31 2.09 -17.67
C LYS A 312 -9.54 0.82 -17.29
N THR A 313 -8.52 0.96 -16.47
CA THR A 313 -7.65 -0.16 -16.10
C THR A 313 -8.37 -1.14 -15.17
N PRO A 314 -8.28 -2.46 -15.39
CA PRO A 314 -8.68 -3.44 -14.38
C PRO A 314 -8.01 -3.10 -13.03
N TRP A 315 -8.83 -2.98 -11.99
CA TRP A 315 -8.36 -2.48 -10.70
C TRP A 315 -8.90 -3.34 -9.57
N ALA A 316 -8.06 -3.50 -8.54
CA ALA A 316 -8.47 -4.05 -7.26
C ALA A 316 -7.85 -3.23 -6.11
N HIS A 317 -8.63 -3.04 -5.05
CA HIS A 317 -8.20 -2.45 -3.79
C HIS A 317 -8.20 -3.52 -2.70
N LEU A 318 -7.11 -3.59 -1.94
CA LEU A 318 -6.98 -4.41 -0.75
C LEU A 318 -6.92 -3.51 0.50
N ASP A 319 -8.01 -3.48 1.26
CA ASP A 319 -8.01 -2.84 2.59
C ASP A 319 -7.43 -3.83 3.60
N ILE A 320 -6.18 -3.58 3.98
CA ILE A 320 -5.38 -4.45 4.85
C ILE A 320 -5.30 -3.95 6.29
N ALA A 321 -6.20 -3.03 6.71
CA ALA A 321 -6.13 -2.43 8.04
C ALA A 321 -6.17 -3.46 9.17
N GLY A 322 -6.99 -4.53 9.05
CA GLY A 322 -7.04 -5.62 10.01
C GLY A 322 -5.90 -6.63 9.89
N MET A 323 -5.14 -6.62 8.78
CA MET A 323 -4.16 -7.65 8.46
C MET A 323 -2.70 -7.21 8.60
N ALA A 324 -2.45 -5.89 8.67
CA ALA A 324 -1.10 -5.33 8.64
C ALA A 324 -0.28 -5.58 9.91
N PHE A 325 -0.95 -5.71 11.04
CA PHE A 325 -0.34 -5.87 12.36
C PHE A 325 -1.13 -6.87 13.20
N SER A 326 -0.44 -7.81 13.86
CA SER A 326 -1.05 -8.78 14.79
C SER A 326 -0.49 -8.62 16.19
N LYS A 327 -1.37 -8.60 17.19
CA LYS A 327 -0.97 -8.59 18.61
C LYS A 327 -0.56 -9.98 19.10
N LYS A 328 -0.89 -11.04 18.34
CA LYS A 328 -0.62 -12.44 18.69
C LYS A 328 0.47 -13.02 17.80
N ALA A 329 1.27 -13.92 18.35
CA ALA A 329 2.17 -14.74 17.57
C ALA A 329 1.40 -15.92 16.97
N GLU A 330 1.46 -16.10 15.66
CA GLU A 330 0.82 -17.19 14.93
C GLU A 330 1.72 -17.71 13.81
N ASN A 331 1.87 -19.03 13.69
CA ASN A 331 2.58 -19.68 12.59
C ASN A 331 3.86 -18.96 12.12
N LEU A 332 3.78 -18.28 10.97
CA LEU A 332 4.90 -17.54 10.35
C LEU A 332 5.03 -16.09 10.85
N ASN A 333 4.16 -15.66 11.77
CA ASN A 333 4.17 -14.31 12.34
C ASN A 333 4.48 -14.35 13.83
N PRO A 334 5.63 -13.82 14.28
CA PRO A 334 5.98 -13.79 15.71
C PRO A 334 5.20 -12.72 16.51
N GLY A 335 4.17 -12.10 15.94
CA GLY A 335 3.52 -10.89 16.42
C GLY A 335 4.17 -9.63 15.86
N GLY A 336 3.42 -8.52 15.85
CA GLY A 336 3.85 -7.27 15.21
C GLY A 336 3.45 -7.20 13.74
N ALA A 337 4.26 -6.55 12.93
CA ALA A 337 4.03 -6.40 11.51
C ALA A 337 3.98 -7.76 10.79
N THR A 338 2.94 -8.00 10.00
CA THR A 338 2.69 -9.30 9.37
C THR A 338 3.38 -9.46 8.02
N GLY A 339 3.53 -8.37 7.27
CA GLY A 339 3.94 -8.37 5.86
C GLY A 339 2.87 -8.98 4.94
N PHE A 340 1.60 -9.01 5.40
CA PHE A 340 0.45 -9.49 4.63
C PHE A 340 0.38 -8.82 3.26
N GLY A 341 0.19 -9.62 2.22
CA GLY A 341 0.09 -9.16 0.83
C GLY A 341 1.35 -9.46 0.00
N VAL A 342 2.54 -9.51 0.59
CA VAL A 342 3.77 -9.83 -0.18
C VAL A 342 3.70 -11.24 -0.76
N ARG A 343 3.31 -12.22 0.03
CA ARG A 343 3.19 -13.62 -0.41
C ARG A 343 2.02 -13.82 -1.36
N LEU A 344 0.88 -13.19 -1.07
CA LEU A 344 -0.33 -13.23 -1.91
C LEU A 344 -0.02 -12.71 -3.31
N LEU A 345 0.56 -11.49 -3.40
CA LEU A 345 0.83 -10.87 -4.69
C LEU A 345 1.96 -11.58 -5.45
N ASN A 346 2.97 -12.10 -4.74
CA ASN A 346 3.98 -12.94 -5.38
C ASN A 346 3.36 -14.21 -5.97
N GLN A 347 2.43 -14.86 -5.26
CA GLN A 347 1.71 -16.05 -5.73
C GLN A 347 0.85 -15.73 -6.94
N LEU A 348 0.12 -14.61 -6.91
CA LEU A 348 -0.67 -14.11 -8.03
C LEU A 348 0.18 -13.94 -9.30
N ILE A 349 1.35 -13.31 -9.15
CA ILE A 349 2.26 -13.04 -10.28
C ILE A 349 2.81 -14.34 -10.84
N GLU A 350 3.30 -15.22 -9.98
CA GLU A 350 3.90 -16.49 -10.39
C GLU A 350 2.93 -17.40 -11.15
N GLU A 351 1.67 -17.45 -10.74
CA GLU A 351 0.68 -18.32 -11.39
C GLU A 351 0.10 -17.78 -12.68
N HIS A 352 -0.03 -16.46 -12.80
CA HIS A 352 -0.85 -15.90 -13.86
C HIS A 352 -0.10 -14.96 -14.80
N TYR A 353 1.14 -14.57 -14.48
CA TYR A 353 1.82 -13.48 -15.21
C TYR A 353 3.29 -13.74 -15.54
N GLU A 354 3.91 -14.83 -15.07
CA GLU A 354 5.29 -15.24 -15.45
C GLU A 354 5.41 -16.18 -16.64
#